data_a7df7848a9a775c25d007876000f6a96
#
_entry.id   a7df7848a9a775c25d007876000f6a96
#
_cell.length_a   1.000
_cell.length_b   1.000
_cell.length_c   1.000
_cell.angle_alpha   90.00
_cell.angle_beta   90.00
_cell.angle_gamma   90.00
#
_symmetry.space_group_name_H-M   'P 1'
#
loop_
_entity.id
_entity.type
_entity.pdbx_description
1 polymer ?
#
loop_
_entity_poly.entity_id
_entity_poly.type
_entity_poly.pdbx_seq_one_letter_code
_entity_poly.pdbx_strand_id
1 'polypeptide(L)'
;MTTILVAADAKWVRDQVRSAFMSRGQTVVEVTRGQDVRDRFAEVNPDLVVLDMQIGNMGGIAVALDLRLEESGGRLDRANILLLLDRKADEFIGRRADVDLMLVKPVDAGVLRRAAKQLLPAAS
;
A
#
# COMPACT_ATOMS: atom_id res chain seq x y z
N MET A 1 -15.07 7.02 7.06
CA MET A 1 -13.95 6.42 7.81
C MET A 1 -12.85 5.99 6.86
N THR A 2 -11.62 6.24 7.21
CA THR A 2 -10.49 5.92 6.34
C THR A 2 -10.07 4.46 6.53
N THR A 3 -9.94 3.75 5.43
CA THR A 3 -9.48 2.35 5.43
C THR A 3 -8.16 2.24 4.70
N ILE A 4 -7.20 1.58 5.31
CA ILE A 4 -5.87 1.36 4.75
C ILE A 4 -5.65 -0.14 4.61
N LEU A 5 -5.27 -0.56 3.41
CA LEU A 5 -4.91 -1.95 3.17
C LEU A 5 -3.40 -2.04 3.11
N VAL A 6 -2.79 -2.89 3.95
CA VAL A 6 -1.35 -3.13 3.92
C VAL A 6 -1.09 -4.55 3.46
N ALA A 7 -0.20 -4.69 2.49
CA ALA A 7 0.24 -5.99 2.01
C ALA A 7 1.74 -6.11 2.21
N ALA A 8 2.15 -7.00 3.07
CA ALA A 8 3.55 -7.24 3.41
C ALA A 8 3.72 -8.64 3.96
N ASP A 9 4.83 -9.27 3.63
CA ASP A 9 5.18 -10.58 4.15
C ASP A 9 5.64 -10.47 5.61
N ALA A 10 6.48 -9.49 5.90
CA ALA A 10 7.05 -9.31 7.23
C ALA A 10 6.06 -8.71 8.21
N LYS A 11 5.90 -9.38 9.35
CA LYS A 11 5.01 -8.90 10.40
C LYS A 11 5.40 -7.51 10.90
N TRP A 12 6.71 -7.21 11.00
CA TRP A 12 7.14 -5.91 11.52
C TRP A 12 6.70 -4.75 10.62
N VAL A 13 6.60 -4.97 9.32
CA VAL A 13 6.08 -3.95 8.39
C VAL A 13 4.59 -3.72 8.64
N ARG A 14 3.83 -4.80 8.74
CA ARG A 14 2.39 -4.70 9.01
C ARG A 14 2.14 -4.01 10.35
N ASP A 15 2.93 -4.34 11.37
CA ASP A 15 2.82 -3.72 12.71
C ASP A 15 3.11 -2.22 12.64
N GLN A 16 4.09 -1.81 11.85
CA GLN A 16 4.43 -0.39 11.67
C GLN A 16 3.25 0.38 11.06
N VAL A 17 2.62 -0.20 10.04
CA VAL A 17 1.47 0.43 9.40
C VAL A 17 0.29 0.50 10.37
N ARG A 18 0.04 -0.57 11.11
CA ARG A 18 -1.01 -0.56 12.13
C ARG A 18 -0.76 0.53 13.17
N SER A 19 0.45 0.61 13.69
CA SER A 19 0.81 1.62 14.68
C SER A 19 0.63 3.03 14.14
N ALA A 20 0.97 3.24 12.88
CA ALA A 20 0.87 4.56 12.27
C ALA A 20 -0.58 5.04 12.14
N PHE A 21 -1.51 4.14 11.85
CA PHE A 21 -2.86 4.53 11.44
C PHE A 21 -3.96 4.17 12.43
N MET A 22 -3.88 3.02 13.10
CA MET A 22 -4.92 2.65 14.06
C MET A 22 -4.99 3.62 15.23
N SER A 23 -3.86 4.19 15.64
CA SER A 23 -3.84 5.18 16.71
C SER A 23 -4.62 6.46 16.34
N ARG A 24 -4.93 6.64 15.07
CA ARG A 24 -5.70 7.78 14.58
C ARG A 24 -7.15 7.41 14.28
N GLY A 25 -7.59 6.24 14.73
CA GLY A 25 -8.98 5.80 14.51
C GLY A 25 -9.25 5.27 13.11
N GLN A 26 -8.21 5.03 12.33
CA GLN A 26 -8.37 4.50 10.97
C GLN A 26 -8.37 2.97 11.00
N THR A 27 -9.07 2.37 10.05
CA THR A 27 -9.12 0.92 9.93
C THR A 27 -7.96 0.42 9.07
N VAL A 28 -7.24 -0.59 9.55
CA VAL A 28 -6.14 -1.20 8.81
C VAL A 28 -6.49 -2.66 8.52
N VAL A 29 -6.46 -3.02 7.24
CA VAL A 29 -6.68 -4.39 6.77
C VAL A 29 -5.35 -4.95 6.32
N GLU A 30 -4.97 -6.12 6.83
CA GLU A 30 -3.68 -6.73 6.53
C GLU A 30 -3.82 -7.89 5.56
N VAL A 31 -2.90 -7.95 4.60
CA VAL A 31 -2.80 -9.03 3.63
C VAL A 31 -1.35 -9.50 3.61
N THR A 32 -1.14 -10.80 3.64
CA THR A 32 0.21 -11.38 3.68
C THR A 32 0.66 -11.98 2.36
N ARG A 33 -0.25 -12.13 1.40
CA ARG A 33 0.04 -12.72 0.09
C ARG A 33 -0.44 -11.78 -1.01
N GLY A 34 0.44 -11.54 -1.98
CA GLY A 34 0.12 -10.60 -3.06
C GLY A 34 -1.11 -10.97 -3.87
N GLN A 35 -1.33 -12.27 -4.09
CA GLN A 35 -2.49 -12.71 -4.86
C GLN A 35 -3.83 -12.45 -4.17
N ASP A 36 -3.82 -12.16 -2.87
CA ASP A 36 -5.04 -11.87 -2.13
C ASP A 36 -5.41 -10.39 -2.14
N VAL A 37 -4.51 -9.51 -2.62
CA VAL A 37 -4.72 -8.06 -2.56
C VAL A 37 -5.91 -7.63 -3.40
N ARG A 38 -6.02 -8.13 -4.62
CA ARG A 38 -7.11 -7.73 -5.52
C ARG A 38 -8.48 -8.01 -4.90
N ASP A 39 -8.67 -9.21 -4.36
CA ASP A 39 -9.94 -9.59 -3.77
C ASP A 39 -10.25 -8.78 -2.52
N ARG A 40 -9.26 -8.58 -1.67
CA ARG A 40 -9.46 -7.76 -0.47
C ARG A 40 -9.72 -6.30 -0.83
N PHE A 41 -9.06 -5.79 -1.85
CA PHE A 41 -9.33 -4.44 -2.34
C PHE A 41 -10.79 -4.30 -2.74
N ALA A 42 -11.30 -5.27 -3.50
CA ALA A 42 -12.70 -5.25 -3.93
C ALA A 42 -13.67 -5.30 -2.76
N GLU A 43 -13.32 -6.04 -1.71
CA GLU A 43 -14.18 -6.18 -0.53
C GLU A 43 -14.24 -4.90 0.31
N VAL A 44 -13.10 -4.25 0.53
CA VAL A 44 -13.00 -3.15 1.51
C VAL A 44 -12.89 -1.77 0.86
N ASN A 45 -12.59 -1.72 -0.42
CA ASN A 45 -12.41 -0.48 -1.19
C ASN A 45 -11.58 0.55 -0.41
N PRO A 46 -10.29 0.27 -0.16
CA PRO A 46 -9.49 1.10 0.72
C PRO A 46 -9.18 2.47 0.14
N ASP A 47 -8.93 3.43 1.00
CA ASP A 47 -8.52 4.77 0.60
C ASP A 47 -7.03 4.83 0.27
N LEU A 48 -6.25 3.93 0.85
CA LEU A 48 -4.81 3.84 0.64
C LEU A 48 -4.38 2.38 0.67
N VAL A 49 -3.51 2.02 -0.27
CA VAL A 49 -2.88 0.70 -0.28
C VAL A 49 -1.39 0.89 -0.03
N VAL A 50 -0.88 0.24 1.01
CA VAL A 50 0.56 0.23 1.32
C VAL A 50 1.09 -1.14 0.91
N LEU A 51 1.98 -1.16 -0.07
CA LEU A 51 2.57 -2.39 -0.59
C LEU A 51 4.05 -2.44 -0.23
N ASP A 52 4.49 -3.55 0.36
CA ASP A 52 5.90 -3.82 0.55
C ASP A 52 6.42 -4.47 -0.73
N MET A 53 7.63 -4.16 -1.15
CA MET A 53 8.27 -4.90 -2.25
C MET A 53 8.32 -6.40 -1.95
N GLN A 54 8.49 -6.75 -0.67
CA GLN A 54 8.58 -8.15 -0.24
C GLN A 54 7.21 -8.63 0.23
N ILE A 55 6.45 -9.21 -0.68
CA ILE A 55 5.16 -9.85 -0.36
C ILE A 55 5.24 -11.29 -0.84
N GLY A 56 4.74 -12.21 -0.01
CA GLY A 56 4.77 -13.64 -0.34
C GLY A 56 4.04 -13.94 -1.65
N ASN A 57 4.63 -14.79 -2.46
CA ASN A 57 4.13 -15.31 -3.74
C ASN A 57 4.03 -14.30 -4.88
N MET A 58 3.89 -13.02 -4.59
CA MET A 58 3.75 -11.99 -5.61
C MET A 58 4.28 -10.70 -5.03
N GLY A 59 5.37 -10.20 -5.56
CA GLY A 59 6.03 -8.99 -5.03
C GLY A 59 5.17 -7.73 -5.19
N GLY A 60 5.49 -6.71 -4.40
CA GLY A 60 4.73 -5.46 -4.40
C GLY A 60 4.62 -4.79 -5.76
N ILE A 61 5.68 -4.87 -6.56
CA ILE A 61 5.66 -4.32 -7.93
C ILE A 61 4.59 -5.01 -8.78
N ALA A 62 4.56 -6.35 -8.72
CA ALA A 62 3.58 -7.12 -9.50
C ALA A 62 2.16 -6.83 -9.02
N VAL A 63 1.97 -6.66 -7.71
CA VAL A 63 0.66 -6.30 -7.15
C VAL A 63 0.21 -4.93 -7.64
N ALA A 64 1.13 -3.94 -7.65
CA ALA A 64 0.81 -2.60 -8.14
C ALA A 64 0.39 -2.64 -9.61
N LEU A 65 1.13 -3.37 -10.44
CA LEU A 65 0.80 -3.52 -11.85
C LEU A 65 -0.57 -4.18 -12.03
N ASP A 66 -0.88 -5.18 -11.22
CA ASP A 66 -2.17 -5.87 -11.26
C ASP A 66 -3.31 -4.91 -10.91
N LEU A 67 -3.15 -4.10 -9.86
CA LEU A 67 -4.17 -3.13 -9.48
C LEU A 67 -4.39 -2.10 -10.57
N ARG A 68 -3.32 -1.59 -11.19
CA ARG A 68 -3.44 -0.63 -12.30
C ARG A 68 -4.16 -1.24 -13.50
N LEU A 69 -3.89 -2.50 -13.78
CA LEU A 69 -4.56 -3.20 -14.87
C LEU A 69 -6.07 -3.34 -14.60
N GLU A 70 -6.42 -3.68 -13.36
CA GLU A 70 -7.83 -3.80 -12.97
C GLU A 70 -8.56 -2.45 -13.04
N GLU A 71 -7.88 -1.36 -12.68
CA GLU A 71 -8.44 -0.01 -12.84
C GLU A 71 -8.71 0.30 -14.31
N SER A 72 -7.75 -0.01 -15.17
CA SER A 72 -7.87 0.24 -16.61
C SER A 72 -9.02 -0.52 -17.22
N GLY A 73 -9.31 -1.71 -16.71
CA GLY A 73 -10.42 -2.51 -17.15
C GLY A 73 -11.76 -2.14 -16.55
N GLY A 74 -11.79 -1.15 -15.65
CA GLY A 74 -13.01 -0.75 -14.97
C GLY A 74 -13.50 -1.73 -13.93
N ARG A 75 -12.64 -2.64 -13.48
CA ARG A 75 -13.00 -3.66 -12.50
C ARG A 75 -12.76 -3.27 -11.07
N LEU A 76 -11.87 -2.32 -10.84
CA LEU A 76 -11.61 -1.74 -9.52
C LEU A 76 -11.58 -0.22 -9.62
N ASP A 77 -11.89 0.45 -8.51
CA ASP A 77 -11.72 1.89 -8.41
C ASP A 77 -10.23 2.23 -8.35
N ARG A 78 -9.88 3.48 -8.60
CA ARG A 78 -8.50 3.91 -8.57
C ARG A 78 -7.91 3.73 -7.16
N ALA A 79 -6.78 3.04 -7.09
CA ALA A 79 -6.05 2.85 -5.85
C ALA A 79 -4.99 3.93 -5.67
N ASN A 80 -4.91 4.50 -4.47
CA ASN A 80 -3.76 5.30 -4.07
C ASN A 80 -2.73 4.34 -3.50
N ILE A 81 -1.58 4.23 -4.14
CA ILE A 81 -0.57 3.23 -3.80
C ILE A 81 0.68 3.87 -3.25
N LEU A 82 1.04 3.45 -2.04
CA LEU A 82 2.32 3.76 -1.40
C LEU A 82 3.17 2.50 -1.42
N LEU A 83 4.30 2.53 -2.09
CA LEU A 83 5.19 1.39 -2.20
C LEU A 83 6.39 1.55 -1.27
N LEU A 84 6.66 0.53 -0.46
CA LEU A 84 7.80 0.50 0.44
C LEU A 84 8.94 -0.26 -0.23
N LEU A 85 10.03 0.43 -0.49
CA LEU A 85 11.19 -0.12 -1.19
C LEU A 85 12.26 -0.59 -0.20
N ASP A 86 13.03 -1.59 -0.60
CA ASP A 86 14.16 -2.06 0.20
C ASP A 86 15.39 -1.15 0.03
N ARG A 87 15.57 -0.58 -1.17
CA ARG A 87 16.72 0.25 -1.49
C ARG A 87 16.30 1.40 -2.39
N LYS A 88 17.03 2.51 -2.30
CA LYS A 88 16.76 3.65 -3.16
C LYS A 88 16.88 3.30 -4.65
N ALA A 89 17.79 2.40 -5.00
CA ALA A 89 17.93 1.94 -6.38
C ALA A 89 16.65 1.33 -6.96
N ASP A 90 15.77 0.84 -6.10
CA ASP A 90 14.52 0.23 -6.53
C ASP A 90 13.47 1.25 -7.00
N GLU A 91 13.71 2.55 -6.78
CA GLU A 91 12.77 3.60 -7.22
C GLU A 91 12.50 3.55 -8.72
N PHE A 92 13.50 3.16 -9.49
CA PHE A 92 13.38 3.05 -10.94
C PHE A 92 12.26 2.05 -11.32
N ILE A 93 12.25 0.90 -10.65
CA ILE A 93 11.23 -0.13 -10.90
C ILE A 93 9.87 0.32 -10.37
N GLY A 94 9.87 0.97 -9.22
CA GLY A 94 8.63 1.48 -8.62
C GLY A 94 7.92 2.49 -9.51
N ARG A 95 8.69 3.37 -10.14
CA ARG A 95 8.11 4.34 -11.08
C ARG A 95 7.44 3.65 -12.28
N ARG A 96 8.00 2.53 -12.73
CA ARG A 96 7.41 1.77 -13.83
C ARG A 96 6.09 1.09 -13.46
N ALA A 97 5.89 0.84 -12.17
CA ALA A 97 4.65 0.25 -11.68
C ALA A 97 3.55 1.30 -11.49
N ASP A 98 3.84 2.55 -11.77
CA ASP A 98 2.88 3.66 -11.69
C ASP A 98 2.26 3.79 -10.30
N VAL A 99 3.11 3.69 -9.27
CA VAL A 99 2.67 3.92 -7.89
C VAL A 99 2.62 5.42 -7.61
N ASP A 100 1.83 5.82 -6.61
CA ASP A 100 1.63 7.24 -6.31
C ASP A 100 2.77 7.81 -5.47
N LEU A 101 3.37 7.01 -4.62
CA LEU A 101 4.47 7.45 -3.77
C LEU A 101 5.34 6.26 -3.37
N MET A 102 6.62 6.51 -3.14
CA MET A 102 7.57 5.49 -2.72
C MET A 102 8.32 5.96 -1.48
N LEU A 103 8.56 5.04 -0.55
CA LEU A 103 9.41 5.27 0.61
C LEU A 103 10.42 4.13 0.70
N VAL A 104 11.66 4.47 1.06
CA VAL A 104 12.70 3.46 1.27
C VAL A 104 12.73 3.09 2.74
N LYS A 105 12.67 1.79 3.02
CA LYS A 105 12.76 1.29 4.41
C LYS A 105 14.14 1.58 4.99
N PRO A 106 14.28 1.82 6.28
CA PRO A 106 13.24 1.71 7.30
C PRO A 106 12.31 2.93 7.33
N VAL A 107 11.05 2.70 7.66
CA VAL A 107 10.06 3.76 7.81
C VAL A 107 9.45 3.68 9.21
N ASP A 108 9.16 4.82 9.79
CA ASP A 108 8.49 4.87 11.08
C ASP A 108 7.07 5.42 10.92
N ALA A 109 6.31 5.43 12.00
CA ALA A 109 4.93 5.87 11.97
C ALA A 109 4.78 7.31 11.48
N GLY A 110 5.70 8.20 11.87
CA GLY A 110 5.66 9.59 11.44
C GLY A 110 5.85 9.75 9.95
N VAL A 111 6.81 9.02 9.38
CA VAL A 111 7.08 9.03 7.95
C VAL A 111 5.87 8.49 7.19
N LEU A 112 5.29 7.38 7.67
CA LEU A 112 4.11 6.78 7.05
C LEU A 112 2.92 7.74 7.06
N ARG A 113 2.68 8.40 8.19
CA ARG A 113 1.56 9.35 8.30
C ARG A 113 1.74 10.55 7.37
N ARG A 114 2.96 11.08 7.26
CA ARG A 114 3.24 12.20 6.36
C ARG A 114 3.02 11.81 4.89
N ALA A 115 3.46 10.61 4.52
CA ALA A 115 3.27 10.12 3.16
C ALA A 115 1.77 9.92 2.86
N ALA A 116 1.05 9.32 3.79
CA ALA A 116 -0.37 9.08 3.63
C ALA A 116 -1.14 10.40 3.48
N LYS A 117 -0.71 11.45 4.16
CA LYS A 117 -1.35 12.74 4.09
C LYS A 117 -1.35 13.31 2.69
N GLN A 118 -0.33 12.97 1.89
CA GLN A 118 -0.26 13.41 0.50
C GLN A 118 -1.22 12.65 -0.41
N LEU A 119 -1.59 11.43 -0.02
CA LEU A 119 -2.39 10.54 -0.85
C LEU A 119 -3.84 10.41 -0.42
N LEU A 120 -4.13 10.71 0.84
CA LEU A 120 -5.48 10.61 1.36
C LEU A 120 -6.24 11.92 1.13
N PRO A 121 -7.57 11.86 1.00
CA PRO A 121 -8.36 13.09 0.88
C PRO A 121 -8.14 13.95 2.11
N ALA A 122 -8.11 15.25 1.88
CA ALA A 122 -7.98 16.18 2.99
C ALA A 122 -9.15 16.01 3.93
N ALA A 123 -8.82 15.98 5.16
CA ALA A 123 -9.67 15.87 6.29
C ALA A 123 -11.10 15.87 6.08
N SER A 124 -11.38 14.87 5.97
CA SER A 124 -12.68 14.71 6.27
C SER A 124 -12.92 14.71 7.74
#